data_6478b3c92c8481d84c447d2818cff42a
#
_entry.id   6478b3c92c8481d84c447d2818cff42a
#
_cell.length_a   1.000
_cell.length_b   1.000
_cell.length_c   1.000
_cell.angle_alpha   90.00
_cell.angle_beta   90.00
_cell.angle_gamma   90.00
#
_symmetry.space_group_name_H-M   'P 1'
#
loop_
_entity.id
_entity.type
_entity.pdbx_description
1 polymer ?
#
loop_
_entity_poly.entity_id
_entity_poly.type
_entity_poly.pdbx_seq_one_letter_code
_entity_poly.pdbx_strand_id
1 'polypeptide(L)'
;MRLLVITPHLQPDTAPTGVVVSAIVDRLGDLGHDVHVVTSLPWYADHRIADGWRGRPFRRGNHGDATVVRLHPFPSDKANLVARALGFVGFTGLATLAGLAARGPFDGVVAVSPPLTLGLAGWLVARRHRCPLVFNVQDVFPDVAVQVEAITSPFAIRFFRALERFTYRRSDAVTVLSDDLAANVAAKLEPAGLLEDTPSVAGPQVRVIPNFVDTEAIRPADRDTAYRAEHGLGDRTVVMYAGNLGHSQSLDLLVGAARRHRHRDDVAYVANGGGVRADELRGAAADLPNLTVVGYQPAERVPEVLVTADVHVVLLRAGLGASSVPSKTYSALAAGRPLVASVDEGTEAARVLDEAGAGLAVPPDDLDAFVSAVERLVDDPELRATMGAAGRRWAERWRSPTSVAAAYADLVDELAGTPTRRRRQG
;
A
#
# COMPACT_ATOMS: atom_id res chain seq x y z
N MET A 1 -10.90 23.91 -0.90
CA MET A 1 -10.42 23.75 0.47
C MET A 1 -8.90 23.83 0.53
N ARG A 2 -8.37 24.08 1.70
CA ARG A 2 -6.93 24.08 1.95
C ARG A 2 -6.55 22.90 2.85
N LEU A 3 -5.79 21.93 2.33
CA LEU A 3 -5.50 20.67 2.98
C LEU A 3 -4.03 20.56 3.38
N LEU A 4 -3.75 20.00 4.55
CA LEU A 4 -2.39 19.67 4.97
C LEU A 4 -2.24 18.13 5.01
N VAL A 5 -1.38 17.58 4.16
CA VAL A 5 -1.08 16.16 4.09
C VAL A 5 0.26 15.87 4.76
N ILE A 6 0.29 14.94 5.70
CA ILE A 6 1.50 14.49 6.38
C ILE A 6 1.73 13.02 6.00
N THR A 7 2.79 12.75 5.25
CA THR A 7 3.08 11.42 4.71
C THR A 7 4.59 11.13 4.76
N PRO A 8 5.02 9.88 4.99
CA PRO A 8 6.44 9.57 4.98
C PRO A 8 7.04 9.58 3.58
N HIS A 9 6.23 9.36 2.54
CA HIS A 9 6.68 9.22 1.17
C HIS A 9 5.83 10.04 0.21
N LEU A 10 6.48 10.68 -0.75
CA LEU A 10 5.88 11.39 -1.88
C LEU A 10 6.88 11.35 -3.04
N GLN A 11 6.41 11.18 -4.28
CA GLN A 11 7.30 11.19 -5.44
C GLN A 11 8.26 12.41 -5.42
N PRO A 12 9.54 12.22 -5.82
CA PRO A 12 10.09 11.09 -6.56
C PRO A 12 10.52 9.90 -5.69
N ASP A 13 10.09 9.79 -4.41
CA ASP A 13 10.32 8.58 -3.63
C ASP A 13 9.47 7.41 -4.20
N THR A 14 10.08 6.24 -4.36
CA THR A 14 9.50 5.09 -5.05
C THR A 14 8.68 4.15 -4.15
N ALA A 15 8.46 4.55 -2.90
CA ALA A 15 7.62 3.78 -1.98
C ALA A 15 6.19 3.61 -2.53
N PRO A 16 5.57 2.41 -2.49
CA PRO A 16 4.21 2.21 -2.99
C PRO A 16 3.19 3.20 -2.43
N THR A 17 3.22 3.43 -1.11
CA THR A 17 2.37 4.44 -0.46
C THR A 17 2.64 5.85 -1.01
N GLY A 18 3.91 6.16 -1.33
CA GLY A 18 4.30 7.44 -1.92
C GLY A 18 3.67 7.66 -3.30
N VAL A 19 3.61 6.63 -4.13
CA VAL A 19 2.97 6.70 -5.45
C VAL A 19 1.47 6.98 -5.30
N VAL A 20 0.79 6.25 -4.41
CA VAL A 20 -0.64 6.44 -4.15
C VAL A 20 -0.93 7.85 -3.62
N VAL A 21 -0.19 8.31 -2.61
CA VAL A 21 -0.40 9.64 -2.02
C VAL A 21 -0.09 10.74 -3.02
N SER A 22 0.94 10.59 -3.86
CA SER A 22 1.29 11.57 -4.90
C SER A 22 0.13 11.75 -5.88
N ALA A 23 -0.44 10.65 -6.37
CA ALA A 23 -1.58 10.73 -7.28
C ALA A 23 -2.83 11.36 -6.60
N ILE A 24 -3.08 11.06 -5.31
CA ILE A 24 -4.17 11.72 -4.57
C ILE A 24 -3.92 13.24 -4.47
N VAL A 25 -2.68 13.65 -4.15
CA VAL A 25 -2.29 15.06 -4.04
C VAL A 25 -2.46 15.78 -5.37
N ASP A 26 -2.01 15.18 -6.48
CA ASP A 26 -2.18 15.75 -7.83
C ASP A 26 -3.66 15.94 -8.16
N ARG A 27 -4.49 14.93 -7.93
CA ARG A 27 -5.93 15.01 -8.22
C ARG A 27 -6.67 15.97 -7.29
N LEU A 28 -6.25 16.15 -6.04
CA LEU A 28 -6.79 17.21 -5.18
C LEU A 28 -6.48 18.60 -5.76
N GLY A 29 -5.27 18.80 -6.31
CA GLY A 29 -4.92 20.02 -7.04
C GLY A 29 -5.82 20.24 -8.26
N ASP A 30 -5.99 19.22 -9.11
CA ASP A 30 -6.87 19.23 -10.28
C ASP A 30 -8.34 19.58 -9.91
N LEU A 31 -8.79 19.15 -8.73
CA LEU A 31 -10.11 19.49 -8.18
C LEU A 31 -10.19 20.90 -7.57
N GLY A 32 -9.11 21.68 -7.66
CA GLY A 32 -9.07 23.07 -7.20
C GLY A 32 -8.80 23.25 -5.70
N HIS A 33 -8.23 22.25 -5.03
CA HIS A 33 -7.84 22.35 -3.64
C HIS A 33 -6.39 22.83 -3.49
N ASP A 34 -6.13 23.72 -2.51
CA ASP A 34 -4.77 24.15 -2.13
C ASP A 34 -4.15 23.09 -1.19
N VAL A 35 -3.19 22.32 -1.69
CA VAL A 35 -2.60 21.22 -0.96
C VAL A 35 -1.19 21.55 -0.48
N HIS A 36 -0.98 21.40 0.82
CA HIS A 36 0.33 21.49 1.46
C HIS A 36 0.77 20.12 1.94
N VAL A 37 1.98 19.70 1.58
CA VAL A 37 2.50 18.37 1.93
C VAL A 37 3.73 18.50 2.81
N VAL A 38 3.73 17.79 3.93
CA VAL A 38 4.91 17.54 4.77
C VAL A 38 5.32 16.09 4.57
N THR A 39 6.51 15.86 4.03
CA THR A 39 7.00 14.53 3.67
C THR A 39 8.50 14.38 3.91
N SER A 40 9.05 13.20 3.62
CA SER A 40 10.50 12.99 3.69
C SER A 40 11.22 13.32 2.38
N LEU A 41 12.55 13.51 2.48
CA LEU A 41 13.44 13.41 1.31
C LEU A 41 13.36 11.98 0.75
N PRO A 42 13.49 11.76 -0.58
CA PRO A 42 13.45 10.43 -1.17
C PRO A 42 14.55 9.51 -0.63
N TRP A 43 14.18 8.30 -0.19
CA TRP A 43 15.13 7.38 0.46
C TRP A 43 14.75 5.88 0.36
N TYR A 44 13.53 5.56 -0.08
CA TYR A 44 12.97 4.22 0.05
C TYR A 44 13.73 3.15 -0.77
N ALA A 45 14.11 3.45 -2.01
CA ALA A 45 14.71 2.46 -2.92
C ALA A 45 15.97 1.80 -2.32
N ASP A 46 16.90 2.62 -1.87
CA ASP A 46 18.23 2.20 -1.41
C ASP A 46 18.40 2.27 0.10
N HIS A 47 17.35 2.62 0.85
CA HIS A 47 17.41 2.92 2.29
C HIS A 47 18.45 3.98 2.67
N ARG A 48 18.70 4.89 1.74
CA ARG A 48 19.57 6.07 1.88
C ARG A 48 18.96 7.24 1.13
N ILE A 49 19.26 8.45 1.56
CA ILE A 49 18.78 9.63 0.83
C ILE A 49 19.31 9.57 -0.60
N ALA A 50 18.40 9.67 -1.57
CA ALA A 50 18.70 9.60 -2.99
C ALA A 50 19.73 10.64 -3.42
N ASP A 51 20.52 10.30 -4.43
CA ASP A 51 21.51 11.21 -4.98
C ASP A 51 20.84 12.50 -5.48
N GLY A 52 21.52 13.63 -5.31
CA GLY A 52 20.95 14.96 -5.58
C GLY A 52 20.04 15.53 -4.47
N TRP A 53 19.65 14.71 -3.48
CA TRP A 53 18.84 15.15 -2.33
C TRP A 53 19.64 15.27 -1.03
N ARG A 54 20.90 14.87 -1.01
CA ARG A 54 21.80 14.93 0.14
C ARG A 54 22.24 16.36 0.47
N GLY A 55 22.79 16.56 1.67
CA GLY A 55 23.44 17.80 2.10
C GLY A 55 22.54 18.87 2.68
N ARG A 56 21.22 18.68 2.73
CA ARG A 56 20.28 19.58 3.39
C ARG A 56 19.31 18.82 4.27
N PRO A 57 19.06 19.24 5.52
CA PRO A 57 18.15 18.56 6.43
C PRO A 57 16.68 18.72 6.03
N PHE A 58 16.35 19.73 5.23
CA PHE A 58 15.02 19.95 4.66
C PHE A 58 15.11 20.66 3.31
N ARG A 59 14.08 20.49 2.50
CA ARG A 59 13.90 21.22 1.23
C ARG A 59 12.44 21.68 1.10
N ARG A 60 12.24 22.85 0.52
CA ARG A 60 10.92 23.33 0.07
C ARG A 60 10.88 23.31 -1.45
N GLY A 61 9.73 23.01 -1.99
CA GLY A 61 9.48 22.93 -3.43
C GLY A 61 8.01 22.63 -3.70
N ASN A 62 7.73 22.20 -4.90
CA ASN A 62 6.37 21.83 -5.31
C ASN A 62 6.34 20.37 -5.81
N HIS A 63 5.15 19.79 -5.83
CA HIS A 63 4.79 18.57 -6.53
C HIS A 63 3.46 18.86 -7.23
N GLY A 64 3.48 18.96 -8.56
CA GLY A 64 2.36 19.58 -9.26
C GLY A 64 2.07 20.99 -8.70
N ASP A 65 0.82 21.23 -8.37
CA ASP A 65 0.38 22.49 -7.74
C ASP A 65 0.53 22.52 -6.23
N ALA A 66 0.86 21.39 -5.60
CA ALA A 66 1.00 21.29 -4.17
C ALA A 66 2.33 21.87 -3.66
N THR A 67 2.26 22.65 -2.58
CA THR A 67 3.46 23.12 -1.86
C THR A 67 4.02 21.99 -0.98
N VAL A 68 5.30 21.68 -1.10
CA VAL A 68 5.91 20.53 -0.40
C VAL A 68 7.07 20.96 0.49
N VAL A 69 7.07 20.48 1.73
CA VAL A 69 8.20 20.54 2.67
C VAL A 69 8.73 19.13 2.87
N ARG A 70 9.96 18.89 2.41
CA ARG A 70 10.64 17.59 2.55
C ARG A 70 11.66 17.65 3.68
N LEU A 71 11.60 16.67 4.56
CA LEU A 71 12.37 16.59 5.81
C LEU A 71 13.33 15.40 5.79
N HIS A 72 14.33 15.41 6.64
CA HIS A 72 15.27 14.30 6.77
C HIS A 72 14.56 13.03 7.27
N PRO A 73 14.66 11.89 6.58
CA PRO A 73 13.95 10.65 6.91
C PRO A 73 14.62 9.81 8.00
N PHE A 74 15.87 10.12 8.38
CA PHE A 74 16.71 9.28 9.25
C PHE A 74 16.79 7.83 8.75
N PRO A 75 17.28 7.62 7.52
CA PRO A 75 17.33 6.28 6.94
C PRO A 75 18.27 5.39 7.75
N SER A 76 17.90 4.13 7.86
CA SER A 76 18.66 3.11 8.59
C SER A 76 18.67 1.79 7.85
N ASP A 77 19.56 0.89 8.20
CA ASP A 77 19.62 -0.46 7.65
C ASP A 77 18.28 -1.18 7.83
N LYS A 78 17.87 -1.90 6.77
CA LYS A 78 16.64 -2.71 6.73
C LYS A 78 16.54 -3.71 7.87
N ALA A 79 17.66 -4.29 8.27
CA ALA A 79 17.72 -5.32 9.30
C ALA A 79 17.62 -4.74 10.73
N ASN A 80 17.91 -3.46 10.92
CA ASN A 80 17.93 -2.85 12.26
C ASN A 80 16.57 -2.23 12.61
N LEU A 81 15.68 -3.02 13.21
CA LEU A 81 14.33 -2.59 13.61
C LEU A 81 14.35 -1.42 14.60
N VAL A 82 15.32 -1.38 15.54
CA VAL A 82 15.42 -0.30 16.54
C VAL A 82 15.81 1.01 15.87
N ALA A 83 16.81 0.98 15.00
CA ALA A 83 17.23 2.18 14.25
C ALA A 83 16.11 2.70 13.35
N ARG A 84 15.33 1.80 12.73
CA ARG A 84 14.13 2.17 11.95
C ARG A 84 13.06 2.83 12.82
N ALA A 85 12.78 2.27 14.00
CA ALA A 85 11.82 2.86 14.93
C ALA A 85 12.26 4.27 15.39
N LEU A 86 13.55 4.45 15.72
CA LEU A 86 14.10 5.76 16.06
C LEU A 86 14.05 6.74 14.87
N GLY A 87 14.31 6.26 13.66
CA GLY A 87 14.16 7.05 12.43
C GLY A 87 12.73 7.56 12.24
N PHE A 88 11.74 6.69 12.45
CA PHE A 88 10.33 7.08 12.39
C PHE A 88 9.95 8.10 13.48
N VAL A 89 10.45 7.94 14.70
CA VAL A 89 10.23 8.92 15.78
C VAL A 89 10.88 10.26 15.42
N GLY A 90 12.12 10.25 14.92
CA GLY A 90 12.82 11.47 14.47
C GLY A 90 12.06 12.18 13.33
N PHE A 91 11.64 11.44 12.31
CA PHE A 91 10.84 12.00 11.21
C PHE A 91 9.50 12.55 11.72
N THR A 92 8.81 11.83 12.60
CA THR A 92 7.55 12.27 13.20
C THR A 92 7.73 13.59 13.96
N GLY A 93 8.82 13.73 14.72
CA GLY A 93 9.14 14.98 15.42
C GLY A 93 9.34 16.15 14.45
N LEU A 94 10.14 15.96 13.39
CA LEU A 94 10.32 16.98 12.35
C LEU A 94 9.03 17.30 11.61
N ALA A 95 8.22 16.29 11.26
CA ALA A 95 6.94 16.47 10.58
C ALA A 95 5.94 17.24 11.46
N THR A 96 5.93 16.95 12.77
CA THR A 96 5.13 17.73 13.74
C THR A 96 5.53 19.20 13.75
N LEU A 97 6.83 19.49 13.90
CA LEU A 97 7.33 20.87 13.91
C LEU A 97 7.01 21.61 12.61
N ALA A 98 7.21 20.96 11.45
CA ALA A 98 6.91 21.54 10.15
C ALA A 98 5.41 21.82 9.99
N GLY A 99 4.55 20.87 10.41
CA GLY A 99 3.09 21.04 10.37
C GLY A 99 2.59 22.15 11.31
N LEU A 100 3.14 22.24 12.52
CA LEU A 100 2.80 23.32 13.45
C LEU A 100 3.23 24.70 12.94
N ALA A 101 4.35 24.77 12.21
CA ALA A 101 4.88 25.99 11.60
C ALA A 101 4.26 26.32 10.23
N ALA A 102 3.47 25.43 9.66
CA ALA A 102 2.79 25.68 8.40
C ALA A 102 1.82 26.85 8.50
N ARG A 103 1.77 27.65 7.44
CA ARG A 103 0.91 28.85 7.42
C ARG A 103 -0.50 28.44 7.04
N GLY A 104 -1.43 28.45 8.02
CA GLY A 104 -2.86 28.18 7.86
C GLY A 104 -3.69 29.44 7.56
N PRO A 105 -5.03 29.35 7.61
CA PRO A 105 -5.79 28.22 8.10
C PRO A 105 -5.80 27.03 7.14
N PHE A 106 -6.04 25.82 7.69
CA PHE A 106 -6.33 24.59 6.92
C PHE A 106 -7.74 24.12 7.28
N ASP A 107 -8.42 23.55 6.28
CA ASP A 107 -9.75 22.97 6.45
C ASP A 107 -9.68 21.54 7.00
N GLY A 108 -8.56 20.83 6.76
CA GLY A 108 -8.29 19.51 7.31
C GLY A 108 -6.83 19.10 7.25
N VAL A 109 -6.50 18.13 8.11
CA VAL A 109 -5.20 17.43 8.12
C VAL A 109 -5.44 15.98 7.75
N VAL A 110 -4.69 15.47 6.77
CA VAL A 110 -4.64 14.05 6.43
C VAL A 110 -3.27 13.50 6.81
N ALA A 111 -3.21 12.57 7.75
CA ALA A 111 -1.96 11.90 8.15
C ALA A 111 -1.97 10.44 7.70
N VAL A 112 -0.89 9.99 7.06
CA VAL A 112 -0.81 8.68 6.40
C VAL A 112 0.10 7.73 7.17
N SER A 113 -0.40 6.53 7.48
CA SER A 113 0.33 5.43 8.12
C SER A 113 0.72 4.38 7.06
N PRO A 114 1.86 3.67 7.20
CA PRO A 114 2.88 3.78 8.26
C PRO A 114 3.79 5.01 8.13
N PRO A 115 4.43 5.50 9.20
CA PRO A 115 4.41 4.96 10.56
C PRO A 115 3.20 5.45 11.38
N LEU A 116 2.75 4.61 12.32
CA LEU A 116 1.64 4.91 13.23
C LEU A 116 1.81 6.25 13.98
N THR A 117 3.05 6.61 14.30
CA THR A 117 3.40 7.86 15.01
C THR A 117 3.00 9.12 14.25
N LEU A 118 2.80 9.07 12.93
CA LEU A 118 2.30 10.23 12.17
C LEU A 118 0.88 10.63 12.54
N GLY A 119 0.09 9.70 13.09
CA GLY A 119 -1.22 10.07 13.66
C GLY A 119 -1.10 11.01 14.86
N LEU A 120 -0.03 10.88 15.68
CA LEU A 120 0.26 11.85 16.76
C LEU A 120 0.66 13.22 16.19
N ALA A 121 1.50 13.23 15.15
CA ALA A 121 1.85 14.47 14.45
C ALA A 121 0.59 15.14 13.90
N GLY A 122 -0.24 14.38 13.17
CA GLY A 122 -1.53 14.86 12.64
C GLY A 122 -2.44 15.42 13.70
N TRP A 123 -2.56 14.74 14.84
CA TRP A 123 -3.39 15.21 15.95
C TRP A 123 -2.90 16.55 16.53
N LEU A 124 -1.62 16.71 16.80
CA LEU A 124 -1.06 17.97 17.31
C LEU A 124 -1.24 19.10 16.29
N VAL A 125 -0.98 18.82 15.01
CA VAL A 125 -1.12 19.79 13.94
C VAL A 125 -2.57 20.21 13.72
N ALA A 126 -3.50 19.25 13.68
CA ALA A 126 -4.93 19.52 13.56
C ALA A 126 -5.47 20.37 14.72
N ARG A 127 -4.99 20.09 15.96
CA ARG A 127 -5.32 20.94 17.13
C ARG A 127 -4.81 22.37 16.98
N ARG A 128 -3.58 22.55 16.47
CA ARG A 128 -2.98 23.89 16.25
C ARG A 128 -3.76 24.69 15.22
N HIS A 129 -4.20 24.04 14.17
CA HIS A 129 -4.94 24.67 13.06
C HIS A 129 -6.47 24.68 13.29
N ARG A 130 -6.96 24.00 14.34
CA ARG A 130 -8.39 23.90 14.71
C ARG A 130 -9.25 23.29 13.59
N CYS A 131 -8.72 22.29 12.90
CA CYS A 131 -9.39 21.58 11.82
C CYS A 131 -9.47 20.07 12.13
N PRO A 132 -10.30 19.29 11.40
CA PRO A 132 -10.40 17.86 11.59
C PRO A 132 -9.11 17.14 11.17
N LEU A 133 -8.88 15.96 11.79
CA LEU A 133 -7.85 14.99 11.46
C LEU A 133 -8.48 13.78 10.80
N VAL A 134 -8.10 13.48 9.58
CA VAL A 134 -8.29 12.20 8.91
C VAL A 134 -6.99 11.39 9.01
N PHE A 135 -7.05 10.22 9.65
CA PHE A 135 -5.91 9.32 9.74
C PHE A 135 -6.07 8.17 8.75
N ASN A 136 -5.24 8.15 7.71
CA ASN A 136 -5.28 7.12 6.68
C ASN A 136 -4.38 5.94 7.08
N VAL A 137 -4.99 4.75 7.17
CA VAL A 137 -4.35 3.49 7.52
C VAL A 137 -4.23 2.63 6.26
N GLN A 138 -3.01 2.53 5.73
CA GLN A 138 -2.72 1.68 4.57
C GLN A 138 -2.54 0.21 5.00
N ASP A 139 -1.87 -0.02 6.13
CA ASP A 139 -1.73 -1.31 6.79
C ASP A 139 -2.03 -1.15 8.28
N VAL A 140 -2.70 -2.12 8.88
CA VAL A 140 -3.04 -2.10 10.32
C VAL A 140 -1.82 -2.51 11.14
N PHE A 141 -1.13 -1.50 11.67
CA PHE A 141 0.01 -1.70 12.57
C PHE A 141 -0.43 -1.52 14.04
N PRO A 142 -0.06 -2.42 14.96
CA PRO A 142 1.02 -3.40 14.86
C PRO A 142 0.64 -4.78 14.31
N ASP A 143 -0.59 -5.05 13.95
CA ASP A 143 -1.06 -6.40 13.62
C ASP A 143 -0.21 -7.05 12.52
N VAL A 144 0.04 -6.35 11.41
CA VAL A 144 0.92 -6.87 10.33
C VAL A 144 2.30 -7.26 10.86
N ALA A 145 2.91 -6.43 11.72
CA ALA A 145 4.23 -6.69 12.25
C ALA A 145 4.26 -7.86 13.26
N VAL A 146 3.18 -8.07 13.98
CA VAL A 146 3.00 -9.20 14.91
C VAL A 146 2.79 -10.50 14.13
N GLN A 147 1.93 -10.46 13.09
CA GLN A 147 1.62 -11.63 12.26
C GLN A 147 2.83 -12.14 11.47
N VAL A 148 3.73 -11.25 11.02
CA VAL A 148 4.99 -11.65 10.36
C VAL A 148 6.15 -11.84 11.36
N GLU A 149 5.85 -11.91 12.66
CA GLU A 149 6.82 -12.11 13.74
C GLU A 149 7.96 -11.06 13.82
N ALA A 150 7.76 -9.90 13.16
CA ALA A 150 8.72 -8.79 13.23
C ALA A 150 8.72 -8.11 14.61
N ILE A 151 7.62 -8.23 15.37
CA ILE A 151 7.50 -7.79 16.77
C ILE A 151 6.96 -8.95 17.60
N THR A 152 7.82 -9.53 18.45
CA THR A 152 7.47 -10.68 19.29
C THR A 152 7.39 -10.34 20.79
N SER A 153 7.98 -9.21 21.21
CA SER A 153 7.97 -8.77 22.61
C SER A 153 6.55 -8.40 23.07
N PRO A 154 5.99 -9.05 24.11
CA PRO A 154 4.65 -8.73 24.62
C PRO A 154 4.52 -7.28 25.09
N PHE A 155 5.60 -6.72 25.66
CA PHE A 155 5.64 -5.33 26.08
C PHE A 155 5.55 -4.38 24.87
N ALA A 156 6.33 -4.62 23.82
CA ALA A 156 6.29 -3.82 22.60
C ALA A 156 4.92 -3.91 21.92
N ILE A 157 4.33 -5.11 21.82
CA ILE A 157 3.00 -5.33 21.27
C ILE A 157 1.95 -4.52 22.05
N ARG A 158 1.98 -4.61 23.38
CA ARG A 158 1.06 -3.86 24.25
C ARG A 158 1.21 -2.36 24.11
N PHE A 159 2.44 -1.88 24.03
CA PHE A 159 2.75 -0.46 23.80
C PHE A 159 2.19 0.03 22.45
N PHE A 160 2.49 -0.67 21.36
CA PHE A 160 2.01 -0.26 20.03
C PHE A 160 0.49 -0.36 19.89
N ARG A 161 -0.15 -1.37 20.49
CA ARG A 161 -1.63 -1.45 20.53
C ARG A 161 -2.25 -0.30 21.34
N ALA A 162 -1.60 0.13 22.41
CA ALA A 162 -2.06 1.29 23.17
C ALA A 162 -1.90 2.59 22.37
N LEU A 163 -0.76 2.75 21.67
CA LEU A 163 -0.49 3.88 20.79
C LEU A 163 -1.48 3.93 19.61
N GLU A 164 -1.77 2.77 19.00
CA GLU A 164 -2.74 2.61 17.92
C GLU A 164 -4.13 3.10 18.36
N ARG A 165 -4.67 2.55 19.47
CA ARG A 165 -5.95 2.96 20.02
C ARG A 165 -5.98 4.44 20.40
N PHE A 166 -4.90 4.96 20.95
CA PHE A 166 -4.78 6.39 21.25
C PHE A 166 -4.89 7.24 19.99
N THR A 167 -4.13 6.87 18.94
CA THR A 167 -4.13 7.57 17.66
C THR A 167 -5.51 7.55 17.02
N TYR A 168 -6.15 6.38 16.93
CA TYR A 168 -7.48 6.25 16.37
C TYR A 168 -8.49 7.12 17.10
N ARG A 169 -8.54 7.05 18.44
CA ARG A 169 -9.47 7.85 19.26
C ARG A 169 -9.25 9.36 19.20
N ARG A 170 -8.09 9.81 18.74
CA ARG A 170 -7.74 11.23 18.58
C ARG A 170 -7.99 11.76 17.18
N SER A 171 -8.25 10.89 16.25
CA SER A 171 -8.68 11.24 14.89
C SER A 171 -10.17 11.57 14.86
N ASP A 172 -10.59 12.43 13.96
CA ASP A 172 -12.02 12.69 13.70
C ASP A 172 -12.57 11.63 12.75
N ALA A 173 -11.74 11.15 11.80
CA ALA A 173 -12.00 9.95 11.02
C ALA A 173 -10.74 9.09 10.86
N VAL A 174 -10.93 7.76 10.76
CA VAL A 174 -9.92 6.79 10.37
C VAL A 174 -10.33 6.21 9.03
N THR A 175 -9.51 6.37 7.99
CA THR A 175 -9.76 5.76 6.69
C THR A 175 -8.93 4.51 6.51
N VAL A 176 -9.53 3.49 5.94
CA VAL A 176 -8.95 2.17 5.66
C VAL A 176 -9.26 1.75 4.23
N LEU A 177 -8.61 0.69 3.74
CA LEU A 177 -8.65 0.29 2.33
C LEU A 177 -9.76 -0.70 1.99
N SER A 178 -10.29 -1.43 2.99
CA SER A 178 -11.32 -2.46 2.79
C SER A 178 -12.23 -2.59 4.00
N ASP A 179 -13.34 -3.30 3.83
CA ASP A 179 -14.27 -3.61 4.92
C ASP A 179 -13.61 -4.50 5.98
N ASP A 180 -12.69 -5.38 5.59
CA ASP A 180 -11.94 -6.23 6.52
C ASP A 180 -11.08 -5.38 7.47
N LEU A 181 -10.38 -4.39 6.91
CA LEU A 181 -9.60 -3.44 7.71
C LEU A 181 -10.51 -2.55 8.56
N ALA A 182 -11.69 -2.18 8.03
CA ALA A 182 -12.66 -1.38 8.79
C ALA A 182 -13.19 -2.14 10.01
N ALA A 183 -13.54 -3.42 9.84
CA ALA A 183 -13.96 -4.28 10.94
C ALA A 183 -12.85 -4.43 12.00
N ASN A 184 -11.60 -4.64 11.57
CA ASN A 184 -10.44 -4.72 12.47
C ASN A 184 -10.25 -3.44 13.28
N VAL A 185 -10.28 -2.28 12.62
CA VAL A 185 -10.12 -0.96 13.29
C VAL A 185 -11.31 -0.68 14.22
N ALA A 186 -12.55 -0.98 13.80
CA ALA A 186 -13.75 -0.78 14.60
C ALA A 186 -13.70 -1.59 15.90
N ALA A 187 -13.33 -2.88 15.82
CA ALA A 187 -13.18 -3.75 16.99
C ALA A 187 -12.19 -3.20 18.03
N LYS A 188 -11.16 -2.48 17.61
CA LYS A 188 -10.18 -1.84 18.50
C LYS A 188 -10.67 -0.56 19.14
N LEU A 189 -11.69 0.06 18.58
CA LEU A 189 -12.32 1.29 19.09
C LEU A 189 -13.43 0.99 20.11
N GLU A 190 -13.99 -0.22 20.08
CA GLU A 190 -14.98 -0.66 21.06
C GLU A 190 -14.39 -0.61 22.46
N PRO A 191 -15.15 -0.12 23.46
CA PRO A 191 -14.73 -0.12 24.85
C PRO A 191 -14.68 -1.57 25.35
N ALA A 192 -13.52 -2.03 25.78
CA ALA A 192 -13.43 -3.34 26.43
C ALA A 192 -14.32 -3.37 27.69
N GLY A 193 -15.42 -4.12 27.67
CA GLY A 193 -16.23 -4.46 28.86
C GLY A 193 -17.34 -3.48 29.25
N LEU A 194 -17.84 -2.64 28.36
CA LEU A 194 -19.07 -1.90 28.64
C LEU A 194 -20.30 -2.76 28.30
N LEU A 195 -21.22 -2.85 29.27
CA LEU A 195 -22.57 -3.39 29.09
C LEU A 195 -23.29 -2.57 28.00
N GLU A 196 -24.20 -3.21 27.26
CA GLU A 196 -24.88 -2.71 26.05
C GLU A 196 -25.64 -1.37 26.25
N ASP A 197 -25.82 -0.88 27.45
CA ASP A 197 -26.65 0.30 27.78
C ASP A 197 -25.89 1.61 28.05
N THR A 198 -24.55 1.66 27.78
CA THR A 198 -23.83 2.94 27.97
C THR A 198 -23.89 3.77 26.69
N PRO A 199 -24.36 5.04 26.70
CA PRO A 199 -24.38 5.90 25.51
C PRO A 199 -22.97 5.97 24.95
N SER A 200 -22.76 5.44 23.75
CA SER A 200 -21.49 5.49 23.03
C SER A 200 -21.08 6.95 22.87
N VAL A 201 -20.03 7.32 23.55
CA VAL A 201 -19.39 8.60 23.26
C VAL A 201 -18.86 8.49 21.83
N ALA A 202 -19.44 9.23 20.88
CA ALA A 202 -19.13 9.17 19.47
C ALA A 202 -17.60 9.09 19.24
N GLY A 203 -17.16 7.89 18.84
CA GLY A 203 -15.77 7.63 18.46
C GLY A 203 -15.44 8.29 17.11
N PRO A 204 -14.21 8.12 16.59
CA PRO A 204 -13.88 8.53 15.23
C PRO A 204 -14.75 7.75 14.23
N GLN A 205 -15.07 8.38 13.10
CA GLN A 205 -15.73 7.68 12.01
C GLN A 205 -14.72 6.74 11.36
N VAL A 206 -15.07 5.45 11.19
CA VAL A 206 -14.27 4.54 10.34
C VAL A 206 -14.88 4.55 8.94
N ARG A 207 -14.08 4.88 7.94
CA ARG A 207 -14.51 5.01 6.54
C ARG A 207 -13.63 4.16 5.62
N VAL A 208 -14.25 3.43 4.72
CA VAL A 208 -13.53 2.71 3.67
C VAL A 208 -13.32 3.65 2.49
N ILE A 209 -12.06 3.97 2.22
CA ILE A 209 -11.61 4.66 1.01
C ILE A 209 -10.53 3.77 0.40
N PRO A 210 -10.88 2.88 -0.54
CA PRO A 210 -9.95 1.92 -1.10
C PRO A 210 -8.88 2.61 -1.96
N ASN A 211 -7.78 1.91 -2.18
CA ASN A 211 -6.81 2.33 -3.18
C ASN A 211 -7.43 2.23 -4.58
N PHE A 212 -6.91 3.03 -5.47
CA PHE A 212 -7.34 3.12 -6.87
C PHE A 212 -6.37 2.37 -7.78
N VAL A 213 -6.77 2.24 -9.03
CA VAL A 213 -5.87 1.92 -10.14
C VAL A 213 -6.03 2.97 -11.24
N ASP A 214 -4.91 3.40 -11.81
CA ASP A 214 -4.91 4.28 -12.97
C ASP A 214 -5.01 3.43 -14.25
N THR A 215 -6.22 3.27 -14.75
CA THR A 215 -6.52 2.50 -15.96
C THR A 215 -6.13 3.21 -17.25
N GLU A 216 -5.76 4.49 -17.17
CA GLU A 216 -5.20 5.25 -18.29
C GLU A 216 -3.70 5.02 -18.42
N ALA A 217 -2.99 4.99 -17.30
CA ALA A 217 -1.57 4.69 -17.27
C ALA A 217 -1.29 3.18 -17.47
N ILE A 218 -2.14 2.30 -16.92
CA ILE A 218 -2.01 0.85 -17.07
C ILE A 218 -3.11 0.37 -18.00
N ARG A 219 -2.73 -0.01 -19.22
CA ARG A 219 -3.64 -0.50 -20.28
C ARG A 219 -3.20 -1.87 -20.76
N PRO A 220 -4.13 -2.74 -21.18
CA PRO A 220 -3.78 -3.94 -21.89
C PRO A 220 -2.94 -3.61 -23.14
N ALA A 221 -1.87 -4.38 -23.31
CA ALA A 221 -1.00 -4.28 -24.49
C ALA A 221 -0.46 -5.65 -24.83
N ASP A 222 0.29 -5.75 -25.94
CA ASP A 222 0.98 -6.96 -26.32
C ASP A 222 1.96 -7.36 -25.20
N ARG A 223 2.09 -8.66 -24.97
CA ARG A 223 3.05 -9.22 -24.01
C ARG A 223 4.49 -9.18 -24.53
N ASP A 224 4.68 -9.03 -25.84
CA ASP A 224 6.01 -8.98 -26.50
C ASP A 224 6.65 -7.59 -26.30
N THR A 225 7.17 -7.39 -25.10
CA THR A 225 7.74 -6.15 -24.63
C THR A 225 9.28 -6.16 -24.68
N ALA A 226 9.91 -4.98 -24.60
CA ALA A 226 11.36 -4.89 -24.45
C ALA A 226 11.81 -5.58 -23.15
N TYR A 227 11.02 -5.49 -22.06
CA TYR A 227 11.29 -6.20 -20.82
C TYR A 227 11.36 -7.73 -21.02
N ARG A 228 10.48 -8.32 -21.84
CA ARG A 228 10.50 -9.75 -22.16
C ARG A 228 11.78 -10.14 -22.89
N ALA A 229 12.21 -9.33 -23.83
CA ALA A 229 13.45 -9.54 -24.58
C ALA A 229 14.71 -9.39 -23.70
N GLU A 230 14.78 -8.36 -22.87
CA GLU A 230 15.88 -8.09 -21.93
C GLU A 230 16.15 -9.25 -20.97
N HIS A 231 15.08 -9.94 -20.55
CA HIS A 231 15.16 -11.03 -19.59
C HIS A 231 15.08 -12.44 -20.21
N GLY A 232 15.16 -12.52 -21.54
CA GLY A 232 15.20 -13.80 -22.27
C GLY A 232 13.98 -14.67 -22.03
N LEU A 233 12.79 -14.06 -21.85
CA LEU A 233 11.57 -14.79 -21.53
C LEU A 233 10.97 -15.53 -22.74
N GLY A 234 11.27 -15.08 -23.97
CA GLY A 234 10.82 -15.71 -25.23
C GLY A 234 9.32 -15.89 -25.28
N ASP A 235 8.86 -16.96 -25.92
CA ASP A 235 7.41 -17.28 -26.07
C ASP A 235 6.79 -17.98 -24.87
N ARG A 236 7.57 -18.23 -23.81
CA ARG A 236 7.11 -18.92 -22.59
C ARG A 236 5.92 -18.20 -21.95
N THR A 237 5.05 -18.95 -21.33
CA THR A 237 4.02 -18.39 -20.45
C THR A 237 4.68 -17.84 -19.19
N VAL A 238 4.57 -16.54 -18.96
CA VAL A 238 5.23 -15.84 -17.86
C VAL A 238 4.27 -15.72 -16.66
N VAL A 239 4.63 -16.37 -15.56
CA VAL A 239 3.98 -16.24 -14.25
C VAL A 239 4.77 -15.23 -13.43
N MET A 240 4.19 -14.08 -13.13
CA MET A 240 4.91 -12.95 -12.54
C MET A 240 4.38 -12.51 -11.18
N TYR A 241 5.27 -12.41 -10.22
CA TYR A 241 5.10 -11.61 -9.03
C TYR A 241 5.73 -10.23 -9.25
N ALA A 242 4.98 -9.14 -9.11
CA ALA A 242 5.50 -7.78 -9.22
C ALA A 242 5.21 -6.97 -7.94
N GLY A 243 6.26 -6.52 -7.24
CA GLY A 243 6.12 -5.70 -6.04
C GLY A 243 7.17 -5.94 -4.96
N ASN A 244 6.84 -5.55 -3.72
CA ASN A 244 7.75 -5.69 -2.58
C ASN A 244 8.01 -7.16 -2.24
N LEU A 245 9.28 -7.56 -2.15
CA LEU A 245 9.75 -8.88 -1.74
C LEU A 245 9.99 -8.88 -0.22
N GLY A 246 8.90 -8.81 0.55
CA GLY A 246 8.93 -8.65 2.01
C GLY A 246 8.51 -9.91 2.77
N HIS A 247 8.47 -9.81 4.11
CA HIS A 247 8.07 -10.90 4.98
C HIS A 247 6.58 -11.22 4.95
N SER A 248 5.74 -10.27 4.53
CA SER A 248 4.29 -10.48 4.41
C SER A 248 3.90 -11.32 3.19
N GLN A 249 4.85 -11.63 2.31
CA GLN A 249 4.62 -12.38 1.09
C GLN A 249 5.11 -13.81 1.19
N SER A 250 4.29 -14.76 0.75
CA SER A 250 4.62 -16.19 0.66
C SER A 250 5.43 -16.49 -0.60
N LEU A 251 6.63 -15.85 -0.73
CA LEU A 251 7.49 -15.99 -1.91
C LEU A 251 7.97 -17.44 -2.13
N ASP A 252 7.92 -18.26 -1.09
CA ASP A 252 8.24 -19.69 -1.15
C ASP A 252 7.31 -20.46 -2.11
N LEU A 253 6.07 -20.00 -2.30
CA LEU A 253 5.15 -20.55 -3.27
C LEU A 253 5.64 -20.35 -4.70
N LEU A 254 6.17 -19.15 -5.02
CA LEU A 254 6.74 -18.89 -6.35
C LEU A 254 7.95 -19.77 -6.62
N VAL A 255 8.86 -19.91 -5.64
CA VAL A 255 10.03 -20.79 -5.74
C VAL A 255 9.60 -22.25 -5.84
N GLY A 256 8.63 -22.68 -5.04
CA GLY A 256 8.09 -24.04 -5.05
C GLY A 256 7.46 -24.40 -6.40
N ALA A 257 6.67 -23.51 -6.98
CA ALA A 257 6.07 -23.68 -8.30
C ALA A 257 7.14 -23.73 -9.42
N ALA A 258 8.11 -22.80 -9.38
CA ALA A 258 9.23 -22.83 -10.32
C ALA A 258 10.00 -24.15 -10.23
N ARG A 259 10.23 -24.68 -9.02
CA ARG A 259 10.92 -25.96 -8.79
C ARG A 259 10.11 -27.15 -9.34
N ARG A 260 8.79 -27.15 -9.19
CA ARG A 260 7.91 -28.19 -9.77
C ARG A 260 7.92 -28.15 -11.29
N HIS A 261 7.96 -26.96 -11.88
CA HIS A 261 7.97 -26.73 -13.31
C HIS A 261 9.37 -26.62 -13.93
N ARG A 262 10.43 -27.05 -13.22
CA ARG A 262 11.80 -26.91 -13.70
C ARG A 262 12.08 -27.64 -15.04
N HIS A 263 11.27 -28.61 -15.40
CA HIS A 263 11.36 -29.41 -16.63
C HIS A 263 10.38 -28.94 -17.71
N ARG A 264 9.62 -27.87 -17.47
CA ARG A 264 8.70 -27.25 -18.42
C ARG A 264 9.41 -26.09 -19.13
N ASP A 265 9.72 -26.30 -20.41
CA ASP A 265 10.39 -25.29 -21.23
C ASP A 265 9.45 -24.15 -21.68
N ASP A 266 8.14 -24.36 -21.53
CA ASP A 266 7.07 -23.45 -21.93
C ASP A 266 6.63 -22.47 -20.83
N VAL A 267 7.19 -22.55 -19.61
CA VAL A 267 6.83 -21.69 -18.47
C VAL A 267 8.04 -20.98 -17.90
N ALA A 268 7.89 -19.70 -17.62
CA ALA A 268 8.88 -18.88 -16.91
C ALA A 268 8.25 -18.19 -15.70
N TYR A 269 8.98 -18.17 -14.60
CA TYR A 269 8.62 -17.44 -13.38
C TYR A 269 9.45 -16.17 -13.26
N VAL A 270 8.82 -15.07 -12.91
CA VAL A 270 9.50 -13.77 -12.71
C VAL A 270 9.11 -13.18 -11.38
N ALA A 271 10.09 -12.81 -10.58
CA ALA A 271 9.92 -11.96 -9.42
C ALA A 271 10.50 -10.58 -9.72
N ASN A 272 9.65 -9.61 -10.04
CA ASN A 272 10.04 -8.22 -10.30
C ASN A 272 9.82 -7.35 -9.08
N GLY A 273 10.90 -6.86 -8.45
CA GLY A 273 10.80 -6.01 -7.29
C GLY A 273 12.03 -6.04 -6.40
N GLY A 274 11.90 -5.54 -5.20
CA GLY A 274 12.94 -5.53 -4.19
C GLY A 274 12.36 -5.60 -2.78
N GLY A 275 13.20 -5.84 -1.81
CA GLY A 275 12.77 -5.98 -0.42
C GLY A 275 13.75 -6.81 0.39
N VAL A 276 13.40 -7.07 1.65
CA VAL A 276 14.29 -7.77 2.60
C VAL A 276 14.55 -9.23 2.24
N ARG A 277 13.68 -9.86 1.43
CA ARG A 277 13.86 -11.24 0.95
C ARG A 277 14.42 -11.35 -0.48
N ALA A 278 14.82 -10.22 -1.08
CA ALA A 278 15.30 -10.22 -2.47
C ALA A 278 16.55 -11.08 -2.68
N ASP A 279 17.53 -11.02 -1.76
CA ASP A 279 18.77 -11.78 -1.87
C ASP A 279 18.54 -13.29 -1.64
N GLU A 280 17.68 -13.65 -0.71
CA GLU A 280 17.22 -15.03 -0.50
C GLU A 280 16.59 -15.60 -1.79
N LEU A 281 15.72 -14.82 -2.42
CA LEU A 281 15.04 -15.23 -3.65
C LEU A 281 16.03 -15.38 -4.83
N ARG A 282 17.03 -14.50 -4.94
CA ARG A 282 18.12 -14.63 -5.93
C ARG A 282 18.94 -15.89 -5.70
N GLY A 283 19.23 -16.21 -4.42
CA GLY A 283 19.91 -17.46 -4.07
C GLY A 283 19.11 -18.68 -4.51
N ALA A 284 17.79 -18.69 -4.25
CA ALA A 284 16.92 -19.79 -4.69
C ALA A 284 16.80 -19.89 -6.22
N ALA A 285 16.85 -18.77 -6.94
CA ALA A 285 16.79 -18.73 -8.40
C ALA A 285 18.06 -19.23 -9.07
N ALA A 286 19.20 -19.23 -8.39
CA ALA A 286 20.47 -19.69 -8.97
C ALA A 286 20.42 -21.14 -9.48
N ASP A 287 19.61 -22.00 -8.84
CA ASP A 287 19.44 -23.40 -9.20
C ASP A 287 18.18 -23.66 -10.05
N LEU A 288 17.45 -22.61 -10.45
CA LEU A 288 16.16 -22.71 -11.16
C LEU A 288 16.22 -21.93 -12.48
N PRO A 289 16.47 -22.60 -13.63
CA PRO A 289 16.63 -21.93 -14.92
C PRO A 289 15.34 -21.24 -15.41
N ASN A 290 14.20 -21.59 -14.84
CA ASN A 290 12.90 -21.03 -15.15
C ASN A 290 12.44 -19.94 -14.15
N LEU A 291 13.29 -19.50 -13.21
CA LEU A 291 13.00 -18.41 -12.27
C LEU A 291 13.99 -17.25 -12.44
N THR A 292 13.46 -16.08 -12.77
CA THR A 292 14.23 -14.83 -12.92
C THR A 292 13.86 -13.85 -11.83
N VAL A 293 14.83 -13.27 -11.14
CA VAL A 293 14.63 -12.23 -10.12
C VAL A 293 15.17 -10.91 -10.62
N VAL A 294 14.26 -9.95 -10.83
CA VAL A 294 14.56 -8.62 -11.37
C VAL A 294 14.32 -7.56 -10.30
N GLY A 295 15.16 -6.54 -10.23
CA GLY A 295 14.99 -5.41 -9.31
C GLY A 295 13.80 -4.51 -9.65
N TYR A 296 13.54 -3.52 -8.80
CA TYR A 296 12.54 -2.50 -9.11
C TYR A 296 12.84 -1.83 -10.46
N GLN A 297 11.79 -1.66 -11.25
CA GLN A 297 11.86 -0.91 -12.50
C GLN A 297 11.48 0.56 -12.25
N PRO A 298 11.97 1.50 -13.09
CA PRO A 298 11.47 2.86 -13.10
C PRO A 298 9.94 2.92 -13.24
N ALA A 299 9.32 3.94 -12.66
CA ALA A 299 7.85 4.04 -12.62
C ALA A 299 7.23 4.03 -14.03
N GLU A 300 7.93 4.62 -15.00
CA GLU A 300 7.51 4.71 -16.40
C GLU A 300 7.46 3.34 -17.09
N ARG A 301 8.25 2.37 -16.60
CA ARG A 301 8.27 1.00 -17.12
C ARG A 301 7.29 0.05 -16.42
N VAL A 302 6.65 0.47 -15.33
CA VAL A 302 5.70 -0.40 -14.60
C VAL A 302 4.58 -0.93 -15.51
N PRO A 303 3.93 -0.13 -16.38
CA PRO A 303 2.93 -0.66 -17.31
C PRO A 303 3.49 -1.75 -18.23
N GLU A 304 4.71 -1.57 -18.76
CA GLU A 304 5.39 -2.55 -19.59
C GLU A 304 5.63 -3.86 -18.83
N VAL A 305 6.14 -3.79 -17.60
CA VAL A 305 6.36 -4.95 -16.74
C VAL A 305 5.07 -5.74 -16.52
N LEU A 306 3.98 -5.02 -16.23
CA LEU A 306 2.70 -5.65 -15.93
C LEU A 306 2.10 -6.38 -17.15
N VAL A 307 2.18 -5.78 -18.33
CA VAL A 307 1.65 -6.42 -19.55
C VAL A 307 2.53 -7.55 -20.07
N THR A 308 3.81 -7.62 -19.65
CA THR A 308 4.73 -8.72 -20.00
C THR A 308 4.26 -10.07 -19.45
N ALA A 309 3.62 -10.08 -18.29
CA ALA A 309 3.12 -11.31 -17.68
C ALA A 309 1.93 -11.89 -18.46
N ASP A 310 1.84 -13.21 -18.48
CA ASP A 310 0.64 -13.93 -18.94
C ASP A 310 -0.30 -14.23 -17.75
N VAL A 311 0.29 -14.43 -16.55
CA VAL A 311 -0.42 -14.63 -15.28
C VAL A 311 0.30 -13.85 -14.20
N HIS A 312 -0.41 -13.00 -13.48
CA HIS A 312 0.11 -12.41 -12.25
C HIS A 312 -0.15 -13.28 -11.03
N VAL A 313 0.68 -13.13 -10.00
CA VAL A 313 0.43 -13.78 -8.72
C VAL A 313 0.44 -12.77 -7.57
N VAL A 314 -0.47 -12.95 -6.64
CA VAL A 314 -0.53 -12.25 -5.35
C VAL A 314 -0.33 -13.27 -4.25
N LEU A 315 0.70 -13.06 -3.43
CA LEU A 315 1.15 -14.02 -2.44
C LEU A 315 1.13 -13.33 -1.06
N LEU A 316 0.06 -13.51 -0.31
CA LEU A 316 -0.07 -12.97 1.04
C LEU A 316 -0.03 -14.12 2.04
N ARG A 317 0.73 -13.98 3.12
CA ARG A 317 0.76 -14.99 4.18
C ARG A 317 -0.58 -15.10 4.89
N ALA A 318 -0.85 -16.28 5.43
CA ALA A 318 -2.04 -16.57 6.21
C ALA A 318 -2.25 -15.57 7.35
N GLY A 319 -3.50 -15.16 7.55
CA GLY A 319 -3.93 -14.25 8.62
C GLY A 319 -3.71 -12.76 8.35
N LEU A 320 -3.12 -12.37 7.21
CA LEU A 320 -2.85 -10.97 6.91
C LEU A 320 -4.02 -10.22 6.24
N GLY A 321 -5.04 -10.93 5.79
CA GLY A 321 -6.15 -10.35 5.04
C GLY A 321 -6.92 -9.25 5.77
N ALA A 322 -7.05 -9.34 7.11
CA ALA A 322 -7.69 -8.30 7.92
C ALA A 322 -6.76 -7.13 8.30
N SER A 323 -5.51 -7.14 7.85
CA SER A 323 -4.48 -6.17 8.26
C SER A 323 -3.82 -5.46 7.09
N SER A 324 -3.87 -6.03 5.87
CA SER A 324 -3.25 -5.48 4.66
C SER A 324 -4.02 -5.85 3.41
N VAL A 325 -4.11 -4.93 2.46
CA VAL A 325 -4.74 -5.17 1.14
C VAL A 325 -3.66 -5.17 0.06
N PRO A 326 -3.53 -6.26 -0.73
CA PRO A 326 -2.52 -6.33 -1.78
C PRO A 326 -2.94 -5.51 -3.01
N SER A 327 -2.58 -4.23 -3.05
CA SER A 327 -2.94 -3.28 -4.14
C SER A 327 -2.49 -3.72 -5.54
N LYS A 328 -1.51 -4.63 -5.65
CA LYS A 328 -1.06 -5.21 -6.91
C LYS A 328 -2.16 -6.00 -7.65
N THR A 329 -3.18 -6.46 -6.92
CA THR A 329 -4.40 -7.06 -7.51
C THR A 329 -5.00 -6.12 -8.55
N TYR A 330 -5.23 -4.88 -8.20
CA TYR A 330 -5.87 -3.89 -9.09
C TYR A 330 -5.02 -3.57 -10.33
N SER A 331 -3.69 -3.49 -10.15
CA SER A 331 -2.77 -3.22 -11.25
C SER A 331 -2.70 -4.36 -12.26
N ALA A 332 -2.71 -5.62 -11.81
CA ALA A 332 -2.75 -6.79 -12.68
C ALA A 332 -4.05 -6.84 -13.49
N LEU A 333 -5.19 -6.58 -12.85
CA LEU A 333 -6.49 -6.53 -13.52
C LEU A 333 -6.56 -5.39 -14.54
N ALA A 334 -6.00 -4.21 -14.22
CA ALA A 334 -5.91 -3.08 -15.15
C ALA A 334 -5.06 -3.40 -16.39
N ALA A 335 -3.99 -4.18 -16.23
CA ALA A 335 -3.17 -4.67 -17.33
C ALA A 335 -3.87 -5.73 -18.21
N GLY A 336 -5.09 -6.14 -17.84
CA GLY A 336 -5.84 -7.17 -18.56
C GLY A 336 -5.24 -8.56 -18.43
N ARG A 337 -4.59 -8.86 -17.30
CA ARG A 337 -3.98 -10.16 -17.03
C ARG A 337 -4.71 -10.89 -15.89
N PRO A 338 -4.91 -12.20 -16.02
CA PRO A 338 -5.52 -13.01 -14.95
C PRO A 338 -4.57 -13.12 -13.77
N LEU A 339 -5.12 -13.43 -12.61
CA LEU A 339 -4.43 -13.46 -11.35
C LEU A 339 -4.62 -14.80 -10.61
N VAL A 340 -3.55 -15.36 -10.06
CA VAL A 340 -3.63 -16.38 -9.00
C VAL A 340 -3.29 -15.71 -7.67
N ALA A 341 -4.23 -15.71 -6.73
CA ALA A 341 -4.03 -15.12 -5.41
C ALA A 341 -4.02 -16.18 -4.32
N SER A 342 -2.89 -16.31 -3.63
CA SER A 342 -2.78 -17.05 -2.37
C SER A 342 -3.10 -16.08 -1.23
N VAL A 343 -4.32 -16.14 -0.72
CA VAL A 343 -4.90 -15.19 0.25
C VAL A 343 -5.95 -15.88 1.11
N ASP A 344 -6.20 -15.33 2.32
CA ASP A 344 -7.27 -15.85 3.18
C ASP A 344 -8.64 -15.70 2.48
N GLU A 345 -9.51 -16.70 2.69
CA GLU A 345 -10.87 -16.70 2.19
C GLU A 345 -11.68 -15.50 2.72
N GLY A 346 -12.58 -14.97 1.91
CA GLY A 346 -13.45 -13.86 2.28
C GLY A 346 -12.74 -12.49 2.39
N THR A 347 -11.45 -12.40 2.05
CA THR A 347 -10.72 -11.11 2.02
C THR A 347 -11.04 -10.30 0.77
N GLU A 348 -10.75 -9.01 0.81
CA GLU A 348 -10.95 -8.09 -0.32
C GLU A 348 -10.37 -8.64 -1.64
N ALA A 349 -9.13 -9.15 -1.61
CA ALA A 349 -8.50 -9.68 -2.83
C ALA A 349 -9.24 -10.92 -3.37
N ALA A 350 -9.71 -11.81 -2.49
CA ALA A 350 -10.49 -12.99 -2.89
C ALA A 350 -11.85 -12.59 -3.48
N ARG A 351 -12.56 -11.65 -2.81
CA ARG A 351 -13.85 -11.11 -3.29
C ARG A 351 -13.72 -10.44 -4.66
N VAL A 352 -12.71 -9.61 -4.83
CA VAL A 352 -12.44 -8.93 -6.11
C VAL A 352 -12.24 -9.91 -7.25
N LEU A 353 -11.50 -11.01 -7.03
CA LEU A 353 -11.29 -12.01 -8.07
C LEU A 353 -12.58 -12.78 -8.42
N ASP A 354 -13.37 -13.11 -7.42
CA ASP A 354 -14.66 -13.78 -7.60
C ASP A 354 -15.66 -12.89 -8.34
N GLU A 355 -15.86 -11.66 -7.88
CA GLU A 355 -16.74 -10.67 -8.51
C GLU A 355 -16.35 -10.34 -9.95
N ALA A 356 -15.05 -10.22 -10.20
CA ALA A 356 -14.52 -9.89 -11.52
C ALA A 356 -14.53 -11.09 -12.47
N GLY A 357 -14.54 -12.32 -11.96
CA GLY A 357 -14.24 -13.51 -12.74
C GLY A 357 -12.84 -13.45 -13.40
N ALA A 358 -11.86 -12.91 -12.68
CA ALA A 358 -10.59 -12.46 -13.26
C ALA A 358 -9.37 -13.26 -12.77
N GLY A 359 -9.60 -14.36 -12.07
CA GLY A 359 -8.52 -15.17 -11.54
C GLY A 359 -8.98 -16.26 -10.61
N LEU A 360 -8.05 -16.87 -9.92
CA LEU A 360 -8.24 -17.97 -8.99
C LEU A 360 -7.70 -17.60 -7.62
N ALA A 361 -8.54 -17.63 -6.60
CA ALA A 361 -8.10 -17.51 -5.21
C ALA A 361 -7.84 -18.92 -4.64
N VAL A 362 -6.74 -19.07 -3.92
CA VAL A 362 -6.36 -20.33 -3.26
C VAL A 362 -5.98 -20.03 -1.80
N PRO A 363 -6.08 -21.04 -0.90
CA PRO A 363 -5.65 -20.87 0.47
C PRO A 363 -4.21 -20.35 0.57
N PRO A 364 -3.90 -19.50 1.56
CA PRO A 364 -2.55 -18.99 1.73
C PRO A 364 -1.60 -20.12 2.14
N ASP A 365 -0.35 -20.00 1.70
CA ASP A 365 0.75 -20.92 2.00
C ASP A 365 0.53 -22.39 1.53
N ASP A 366 -0.52 -22.68 0.74
CA ASP A 366 -0.79 -23.99 0.14
C ASP A 366 -0.13 -24.09 -1.24
N LEU A 367 1.02 -24.79 -1.29
CA LEU A 367 1.79 -24.95 -2.53
C LEU A 367 1.03 -25.81 -3.57
N ASP A 368 0.31 -26.83 -3.16
CA ASP A 368 -0.37 -27.74 -4.09
C ASP A 368 -1.55 -27.05 -4.76
N ALA A 369 -2.37 -26.33 -3.99
CA ALA A 369 -3.46 -25.53 -4.51
C ALA A 369 -2.94 -24.40 -5.40
N PHE A 370 -1.85 -23.74 -5.02
CA PHE A 370 -1.24 -22.67 -5.81
C PHE A 370 -0.71 -23.18 -7.15
N VAL A 371 0.03 -24.29 -7.16
CA VAL A 371 0.56 -24.89 -8.40
C VAL A 371 -0.58 -25.32 -9.32
N SER A 372 -1.59 -26.01 -8.80
CA SER A 372 -2.76 -26.43 -9.60
C SER A 372 -3.49 -25.25 -10.24
N ALA A 373 -3.64 -24.13 -9.51
CA ALA A 373 -4.25 -22.92 -10.06
C ALA A 373 -3.37 -22.26 -11.15
N VAL A 374 -2.05 -22.25 -10.96
CA VAL A 374 -1.10 -21.76 -11.98
C VAL A 374 -1.16 -22.65 -13.23
N GLU A 375 -1.09 -23.96 -13.08
CA GLU A 375 -1.18 -24.94 -14.20
C GLU A 375 -2.44 -24.74 -15.02
N ARG A 376 -3.58 -24.58 -14.36
CA ARG A 376 -4.86 -24.32 -15.03
C ARG A 376 -4.81 -23.08 -15.93
N LEU A 377 -4.13 -22.02 -15.50
CA LEU A 377 -3.99 -20.80 -16.31
C LEU A 377 -2.87 -20.91 -17.33
N VAL A 378 -1.80 -21.67 -17.07
CA VAL A 378 -0.71 -21.89 -18.00
C VAL A 378 -1.17 -22.74 -19.19
N ASP A 379 -1.97 -23.77 -18.93
CA ASP A 379 -2.37 -24.75 -19.93
C ASP A 379 -3.59 -24.32 -20.75
N ASP A 380 -4.33 -23.30 -20.31
CA ASP A 380 -5.55 -22.79 -20.99
C ASP A 380 -5.42 -21.32 -21.40
N PRO A 381 -4.93 -21.03 -22.64
CA PRO A 381 -4.82 -19.67 -23.16
C PRO A 381 -6.16 -18.94 -23.30
N GLU A 382 -7.25 -19.66 -23.59
CA GLU A 382 -8.57 -19.06 -23.75
C GLU A 382 -9.12 -18.62 -22.40
N LEU A 383 -8.93 -19.41 -21.34
CA LEU A 383 -9.27 -19.05 -19.99
C LEU A 383 -8.48 -17.82 -19.53
N ARG A 384 -7.16 -17.75 -19.83
CA ARG A 384 -6.34 -16.57 -19.55
C ARG A 384 -6.90 -15.32 -20.21
N ALA A 385 -7.21 -15.40 -21.49
CA ALA A 385 -7.77 -14.27 -22.26
C ALA A 385 -9.12 -13.82 -21.68
N THR A 386 -10.00 -14.77 -21.38
CA THR A 386 -11.33 -14.50 -20.82
C THR A 386 -11.24 -13.83 -19.46
N MET A 387 -10.44 -14.38 -18.55
CA MET A 387 -10.25 -13.81 -17.20
C MET A 387 -9.53 -12.46 -17.25
N GLY A 388 -8.52 -12.30 -18.11
CA GLY A 388 -7.84 -11.03 -18.31
C GLY A 388 -8.77 -9.92 -18.78
N ALA A 389 -9.62 -10.21 -19.78
CA ALA A 389 -10.62 -9.26 -20.27
C ALA A 389 -11.69 -8.94 -19.20
N ALA A 390 -12.09 -9.92 -18.39
CA ALA A 390 -13.01 -9.70 -17.27
C ALA A 390 -12.40 -8.79 -16.20
N GLY A 391 -11.13 -9.02 -15.83
CA GLY A 391 -10.39 -8.20 -14.91
C GLY A 391 -10.25 -6.75 -15.37
N ARG A 392 -9.96 -6.53 -16.66
CA ARG A 392 -9.91 -5.19 -17.25
C ARG A 392 -11.24 -4.45 -17.12
N ARG A 393 -12.34 -5.08 -17.49
CA ARG A 393 -13.69 -4.50 -17.36
C ARG A 393 -14.04 -4.16 -15.92
N TRP A 394 -13.61 -4.98 -14.96
CA TRP A 394 -13.80 -4.70 -13.54
C TRP A 394 -12.95 -3.48 -13.11
N ALA A 395 -11.66 -3.44 -13.48
CA ALA A 395 -10.76 -2.35 -13.14
C ALA A 395 -11.22 -0.99 -13.69
N GLU A 396 -11.82 -0.95 -14.89
CA GLU A 396 -12.38 0.27 -15.49
C GLU A 396 -13.59 0.83 -14.73
N ARG A 397 -14.27 0.00 -13.95
CA ARG A 397 -15.39 0.40 -13.08
C ARG A 397 -14.95 0.65 -11.64
N TRP A 398 -13.73 0.28 -11.30
CA TRP A 398 -13.18 0.48 -9.96
C TRP A 398 -12.86 1.97 -9.72
N ARG A 399 -12.39 2.25 -8.53
CA ARG A 399 -12.03 3.61 -8.12
C ARG A 399 -10.89 4.17 -8.96
N SER A 400 -11.09 5.37 -9.49
CA SER A 400 -10.04 6.15 -10.16
C SER A 400 -9.28 7.01 -9.16
N PRO A 401 -8.06 7.49 -9.49
CA PRO A 401 -7.34 8.45 -8.64
C PRO A 401 -8.19 9.67 -8.28
N THR A 402 -8.95 10.20 -9.24
CA THR A 402 -9.83 11.37 -9.04
C THR A 402 -10.98 11.06 -8.09
N SER A 403 -11.63 9.89 -8.20
CA SER A 403 -12.73 9.53 -7.31
C SER A 403 -12.27 9.33 -5.86
N VAL A 404 -11.05 8.81 -5.66
CA VAL A 404 -10.45 8.66 -4.32
C VAL A 404 -10.06 10.01 -3.75
N ALA A 405 -9.46 10.89 -4.54
CA ALA A 405 -9.15 12.25 -4.10
C ALA A 405 -10.41 13.03 -3.71
N ALA A 406 -11.49 12.94 -4.50
CA ALA A 406 -12.78 13.53 -4.18
C ALA A 406 -13.34 12.98 -2.86
N ALA A 407 -13.27 11.65 -2.62
CA ALA A 407 -13.75 11.04 -1.38
C ALA A 407 -13.00 11.56 -0.14
N TYR A 408 -11.70 11.85 -0.24
CA TYR A 408 -10.96 12.51 0.85
C TYR A 408 -11.39 13.95 1.05
N ALA A 409 -11.61 14.70 -0.03
CA ALA A 409 -12.10 16.09 0.03
C ALA A 409 -13.49 16.15 0.67
N ASP A 410 -14.42 15.31 0.21
CA ASP A 410 -15.79 15.23 0.73
C ASP A 410 -15.81 14.86 2.23
N LEU A 411 -14.96 13.90 2.64
CA LEU A 411 -14.83 13.51 4.03
C LEU A 411 -14.34 14.67 4.91
N VAL A 412 -13.34 15.42 4.43
CA VAL A 412 -12.84 16.60 5.18
C VAL A 412 -13.92 17.66 5.27
N ASP A 413 -14.69 17.93 4.22
CA ASP A 413 -15.78 18.90 4.21
C ASP A 413 -16.91 18.49 5.18
N GLU A 414 -17.33 17.22 5.15
CA GLU A 414 -18.27 16.63 6.10
C GLU A 414 -17.85 16.88 7.55
N LEU A 415 -16.57 16.58 7.85
CA LEU A 415 -16.03 16.74 9.21
C LEU A 415 -15.87 18.20 9.62
N ALA A 416 -15.54 19.09 8.69
CA ALA A 416 -15.43 20.53 8.95
C ALA A 416 -16.80 21.17 9.22
N GLY A 417 -17.84 20.73 8.50
CA GLY A 417 -19.23 21.18 8.70
C GLY A 417 -19.88 20.65 9.99
N THR A 418 -19.37 19.54 10.54
CA THR A 418 -19.89 18.97 11.79
C THR A 418 -19.35 19.74 13.00
N PRO A 419 -20.20 20.19 13.97
CA PRO A 419 -19.72 20.84 15.19
C PRO A 419 -18.79 19.91 15.96
N THR A 420 -17.50 20.07 15.80
CA THR A 420 -16.50 19.22 16.46
C THR A 420 -16.61 19.37 17.98
N ARG A 421 -16.40 18.25 18.72
CA ARG A 421 -16.27 18.19 20.19
C ARG A 421 -15.38 19.31 20.78
N ARG A 422 -14.49 19.87 19.98
CA ARG A 422 -13.50 20.89 20.36
C ARG A 422 -14.09 22.29 20.54
N ARG A 423 -15.27 22.60 19.94
CA ARG A 423 -15.98 23.86 20.15
C ARG A 423 -16.77 23.90 21.47
N ARG A 424 -16.97 22.75 22.15
CA ARG A 424 -17.74 22.67 23.41
C ARG A 424 -16.88 22.75 24.69
N GLN A 425 -15.56 22.86 24.57
CA GLN A 425 -14.61 22.92 25.71
C GLN A 425 -13.78 24.23 25.71
N GLY A 426 -14.21 25.25 24.97
CA GLY A 426 -13.62 26.59 24.98
C GLY A 426 -14.53 27.60 25.67
#